data_77b0a793adedcd5a271d388ac7577e11
#
_entry.id   77b0a793adedcd5a271d388ac7577e11
#
_cell.length_a   1.000
_cell.length_b   1.000
_cell.length_c   1.000
_cell.angle_alpha   90.00
_cell.angle_beta   90.00
_cell.angle_gamma   90.00
#
_symmetry.space_group_name_H-M   'P 1'
#
loop_
_entity.id
_entity.type
_entity.pdbx_description
1 polymer ?
#
loop_
_entity_poly.entity_id
_entity_poly.type
_entity_poly.pdbx_seq_one_letter_code
_entity_poly.pdbx_strand_id
1 'polypeptide(L)'
;MDYIIIVAGGKGMRMGTDIPKQFIPVGGIPVLMRTIERFHEYDTALNIILVLPKHQQDYWKALCKEYNFNIPHAIVNGGETRFDSSKNGLAAIPDEAEGVVGIHDGVRPFVSLSVIKECFETAREEYAAIPVLPVTDTIRYIDAHGGGRNVQRSDYRIVQTPQVFDISLLKRAFNQPYQDSFTDDASVVESLGCQVSMVEGNRENIKLTTPFDLKVAETLL
;
A
#
# COMPACT_ATOMS: atom_id res chain seq x y z
N MET A 1 8.51 15.99 8.61
CA MET A 1 9.18 14.65 8.64
C MET A 1 8.23 13.65 7.99
N ASP A 2 8.71 12.82 7.06
CA ASP A 2 7.82 11.97 6.29
C ASP A 2 7.83 10.53 6.76
N TYR A 3 6.71 9.84 6.51
CA TYR A 3 6.50 8.46 6.93
C TYR A 3 5.96 7.61 5.79
N ILE A 4 6.27 6.32 5.84
CA ILE A 4 5.59 5.29 5.03
C ILE A 4 5.11 4.16 5.94
N ILE A 5 3.82 3.85 5.87
CA ILE A 5 3.20 2.71 6.52
C ILE A 5 3.06 1.60 5.48
N ILE A 6 3.78 0.50 5.68
CA ILE A 6 3.71 -0.67 4.80
C ILE A 6 2.80 -1.69 5.44
N VAL A 7 1.61 -1.91 4.84
CA VAL A 7 0.60 -2.84 5.36
C VAL A 7 0.81 -4.22 4.74
N ALA A 8 1.13 -5.19 5.56
CA ALA A 8 1.47 -6.55 5.15
C ALA A 8 0.70 -7.65 5.90
N GLY A 9 -0.60 -7.42 6.17
CA GLY A 9 -1.45 -8.27 7.00
C GLY A 9 -2.30 -9.32 6.28
N GLY A 10 -2.19 -9.48 4.97
CA GLY A 10 -3.05 -10.37 4.18
C GLY A 10 -2.85 -11.86 4.51
N LYS A 11 -3.94 -12.61 4.72
CA LYS A 11 -3.92 -14.06 5.01
C LYS A 11 -3.39 -14.94 3.86
N GLY A 12 -3.16 -14.37 2.67
CA GLY A 12 -2.50 -15.04 1.54
C GLY A 12 -3.16 -16.32 0.99
N MET A 13 -4.41 -16.65 1.38
CA MET A 13 -5.08 -17.92 1.09
C MET A 13 -5.14 -18.30 -0.42
N ARG A 14 -5.03 -17.30 -1.31
CA ARG A 14 -5.06 -17.50 -2.77
C ARG A 14 -3.74 -17.98 -3.37
N MET A 15 -2.66 -18.00 -2.58
CA MET A 15 -1.32 -18.38 -3.06
C MET A 15 -1.04 -19.87 -3.00
N GLY A 16 -1.88 -20.67 -2.28
CA GLY A 16 -1.72 -22.12 -2.18
C GLY A 16 -0.44 -22.59 -1.48
N THR A 17 0.19 -21.72 -0.70
CA THR A 17 1.41 -22.02 0.06
C THR A 17 1.18 -21.77 1.55
N ASP A 18 1.91 -22.49 2.40
CA ASP A 18 1.89 -22.29 3.86
C ASP A 18 2.60 -20.99 4.28
N ILE A 19 3.42 -20.43 3.38
CA ILE A 19 4.16 -19.19 3.63
C ILE A 19 3.26 -17.99 3.24
N PRO A 20 3.06 -17.01 4.14
CA PRO A 20 2.33 -15.79 3.80
C PRO A 20 2.98 -15.07 2.61
N LYS A 21 2.16 -14.62 1.66
CA LYS A 21 2.58 -14.12 0.35
C LYS A 21 3.65 -13.01 0.40
N GLN A 22 3.64 -12.16 1.43
CA GLN A 22 4.61 -11.09 1.63
C GLN A 22 6.03 -11.61 1.92
N PHE A 23 6.16 -12.86 2.35
CA PHE A 23 7.44 -13.49 2.65
C PHE A 23 7.92 -14.43 1.53
N ILE A 24 7.11 -14.65 0.50
CA ILE A 24 7.54 -15.46 -0.65
C ILE A 24 8.70 -14.73 -1.35
N PRO A 25 9.81 -15.41 -1.64
CA PRO A 25 10.91 -14.79 -2.35
C PRO A 25 10.58 -14.60 -3.84
N VAL A 26 11.02 -13.48 -4.39
CA VAL A 26 11.07 -13.15 -5.82
C VAL A 26 12.52 -12.77 -6.13
N GLY A 27 13.15 -13.48 -7.06
CA GLY A 27 14.59 -13.34 -7.29
C GLY A 27 15.43 -13.61 -6.03
N GLY A 28 15.02 -14.59 -5.22
CA GLY A 28 15.73 -14.98 -4.00
C GLY A 28 15.56 -14.04 -2.79
N ILE A 29 14.79 -12.94 -2.88
CA ILE A 29 14.58 -11.98 -1.78
C ILE A 29 13.08 -11.90 -1.47
N PRO A 30 12.66 -11.99 -0.19
CA PRO A 30 11.26 -11.83 0.20
C PRO A 30 10.63 -10.56 -0.35
N VAL A 31 9.40 -10.68 -0.88
CA VAL A 31 8.65 -9.55 -1.49
C VAL A 31 8.60 -8.33 -0.57
N LEU A 32 8.37 -8.54 0.72
CA LEU A 32 8.28 -7.46 1.70
C LEU A 32 9.62 -6.73 1.88
N MET A 33 10.76 -7.43 1.81
CA MET A 33 12.08 -6.79 1.86
C MET A 33 12.28 -5.89 0.65
N ARG A 34 11.97 -6.37 -0.56
CA ARG A 34 12.02 -5.56 -1.78
C ARG A 34 11.13 -4.32 -1.69
N THR A 35 9.93 -4.48 -1.11
CA THR A 35 9.02 -3.33 -0.91
C THR A 35 9.64 -2.29 0.03
N ILE A 36 10.24 -2.71 1.14
CA ILE A 36 10.91 -1.80 2.09
C ILE A 36 12.13 -1.14 1.43
N GLU A 37 12.94 -1.92 0.69
CA GLU A 37 14.11 -1.42 -0.05
C GLU A 37 13.75 -0.28 -1.00
N ARG A 38 12.61 -0.35 -1.72
CA ARG A 38 12.18 0.70 -2.65
C ARG A 38 11.95 2.04 -1.96
N PHE A 39 11.36 2.04 -0.77
CA PHE A 39 11.14 3.27 0.00
C PHE A 39 12.42 3.79 0.63
N HIS A 40 13.29 2.91 1.09
CA HIS A 40 14.60 3.29 1.60
C HIS A 40 15.53 3.83 0.49
N GLU A 41 15.42 3.31 -0.72
CA GLU A 41 16.12 3.82 -1.90
C GLU A 41 15.62 5.21 -2.30
N TYR A 42 14.32 5.47 -2.15
CA TYR A 42 13.75 6.79 -2.39
C TYR A 42 14.28 7.83 -1.42
N ASP A 43 14.26 7.53 -0.12
CA ASP A 43 14.79 8.41 0.91
C ASP A 43 15.23 7.59 2.14
N THR A 44 16.53 7.62 2.43
CA THR A 44 17.11 6.91 3.58
C THR A 44 16.68 7.50 4.93
N ALA A 45 16.16 8.74 4.95
CA ALA A 45 15.63 9.40 6.14
C ALA A 45 14.11 9.16 6.35
N LEU A 46 13.44 8.50 5.40
CA LEU A 46 12.02 8.18 5.49
C LEU A 46 11.75 7.24 6.67
N ASN A 47 10.79 7.60 7.52
CA ASN A 47 10.42 6.75 8.66
C ASN A 47 9.50 5.60 8.18
N ILE A 48 10.00 4.38 8.26
CA ILE A 48 9.27 3.19 7.81
C ILE A 48 8.56 2.53 8.99
N ILE A 49 7.25 2.35 8.87
CA ILE A 49 6.39 1.65 9.83
C ILE A 49 5.80 0.43 9.12
N LEU A 50 6.22 -0.75 9.57
CA LEU A 50 5.73 -2.01 9.04
C LEU A 50 4.58 -2.55 9.90
N VAL A 51 3.42 -2.74 9.29
CA VAL A 51 2.24 -3.30 9.97
C VAL A 51 2.10 -4.77 9.61
N LEU A 52 2.32 -5.63 10.61
CA LEU A 52 2.25 -7.09 10.47
C LEU A 52 1.33 -7.72 11.53
N PRO A 53 0.62 -8.82 11.20
CA PRO A 53 -0.05 -9.64 12.21
C PRO A 53 0.94 -10.09 13.29
N LYS A 54 0.53 -10.03 14.55
CA LYS A 54 1.40 -10.34 15.70
C LYS A 54 2.10 -11.71 15.55
N HIS A 55 1.38 -12.73 15.08
CA HIS A 55 1.91 -14.09 14.91
C HIS A 55 2.94 -14.23 13.77
N GLN A 56 3.12 -13.20 12.93
CA GLN A 56 4.10 -13.19 11.83
C GLN A 56 5.36 -12.39 12.14
N GLN A 57 5.38 -11.62 13.23
CA GLN A 57 6.48 -10.71 13.53
C GLN A 57 7.78 -11.43 13.87
N ASP A 58 7.70 -12.55 14.61
CA ASP A 58 8.91 -13.31 14.94
C ASP A 58 9.49 -14.02 13.72
N TYR A 59 8.63 -14.50 12.82
CA TYR A 59 9.07 -15.02 11.52
C TYR A 59 9.75 -13.94 10.69
N TRP A 60 9.18 -12.73 10.64
CA TRP A 60 9.81 -11.60 9.97
C TRP A 60 11.20 -11.26 10.52
N LYS A 61 11.33 -11.19 11.85
CA LYS A 61 12.63 -10.95 12.50
C LYS A 61 13.67 -12.03 12.19
N ALA A 62 13.23 -13.30 12.09
CA ALA A 62 14.09 -14.40 11.69
C ALA A 62 14.57 -14.23 10.25
N LEU A 63 13.67 -13.89 9.31
CA LEU A 63 14.03 -13.58 7.92
C LEU A 63 15.00 -12.39 7.83
N CYS A 64 14.79 -11.31 8.59
CA CYS A 64 15.71 -10.18 8.61
C CYS A 64 17.14 -10.61 9.00
N LYS A 65 17.28 -11.52 9.96
CA LYS A 65 18.60 -12.07 10.34
C LYS A 65 19.19 -12.95 9.24
N GLU A 66 18.38 -13.82 8.65
CA GLU A 66 18.80 -14.74 7.57
C GLU A 66 19.33 -13.99 6.35
N TYR A 67 18.63 -12.92 5.96
CA TYR A 67 18.98 -12.11 4.79
C TYR A 67 19.92 -10.93 5.10
N ASN A 68 20.39 -10.77 6.35
CA ASN A 68 21.14 -9.59 6.81
C ASN A 68 20.43 -8.26 6.47
N PHE A 69 19.11 -8.25 6.58
CA PHE A 69 18.28 -7.09 6.27
C PHE A 69 18.30 -6.09 7.43
N ASN A 70 19.02 -4.99 7.24
CA ASN A 70 19.30 -3.99 8.31
C ASN A 70 18.64 -2.64 8.09
N ILE A 71 17.72 -2.51 7.13
CA ILE A 71 16.98 -1.23 6.93
C ILE A 71 16.14 -0.95 8.19
N PRO A 72 16.33 0.23 8.82
CA PRO A 72 15.60 0.58 10.03
C PRO A 72 14.08 0.69 9.76
N HIS A 73 13.26 0.03 10.56
CA HIS A 73 11.80 0.13 10.51
C HIS A 73 11.16 -0.21 11.85
N ALA A 74 10.09 0.48 12.19
CA ALA A 74 9.26 0.11 13.33
C ALA A 74 8.27 -0.99 12.94
N ILE A 75 7.96 -1.92 13.87
CA ILE A 75 6.97 -2.99 13.64
C ILE A 75 5.76 -2.74 14.53
N VAL A 76 4.57 -2.72 13.91
CA VAL A 76 3.28 -2.47 14.57
C VAL A 76 2.33 -3.65 14.31
N ASN A 77 1.45 -3.93 15.26
CA ASN A 77 0.45 -4.98 15.10
C ASN A 77 -0.59 -4.60 14.04
N GLY A 78 -0.89 -5.52 13.14
CA GLY A 78 -2.06 -5.42 12.26
C GLY A 78 -3.38 -5.50 13.03
N GLY A 79 -4.44 -4.98 12.41
CA GLY A 79 -5.81 -5.07 12.90
C GLY A 79 -6.62 -6.15 12.19
N GLU A 80 -7.93 -6.19 12.47
CA GLU A 80 -8.86 -7.17 11.87
C GLU A 80 -9.10 -6.88 10.38
N THR A 81 -9.19 -5.60 10.04
CA THR A 81 -9.38 -5.10 8.66
C THR A 81 -8.13 -4.37 8.16
N ARG A 82 -8.13 -4.03 6.86
CA ARG A 82 -7.10 -3.15 6.29
C ARG A 82 -7.16 -1.76 6.92
N PHE A 83 -8.36 -1.24 7.17
CA PHE A 83 -8.58 0.03 7.87
C PHE A 83 -7.95 0.01 9.26
N ASP A 84 -8.20 -1.01 10.07
CA ASP A 84 -7.61 -1.13 11.41
C ASP A 84 -6.09 -1.24 11.36
N SER A 85 -5.56 -1.94 10.36
CA SER A 85 -4.12 -2.05 10.14
C SER A 85 -3.50 -0.69 9.81
N SER A 86 -4.10 0.08 8.91
CA SER A 86 -3.66 1.45 8.59
C SER A 86 -3.75 2.37 9.81
N LYS A 87 -4.84 2.29 10.56
CA LYS A 87 -5.06 3.04 11.81
C LYS A 87 -3.99 2.73 12.86
N ASN A 88 -3.64 1.47 13.04
CA ASN A 88 -2.58 1.05 13.98
C ASN A 88 -1.21 1.59 13.54
N GLY A 89 -0.92 1.60 12.24
CA GLY A 89 0.29 2.21 11.70
C GLY A 89 0.34 3.72 11.97
N LEU A 90 -0.77 4.41 11.75
CA LEU A 90 -0.90 5.85 12.01
C LEU A 90 -0.72 6.19 13.50
N ALA A 91 -1.20 5.34 14.40
CA ALA A 91 -1.05 5.55 15.84
C ALA A 91 0.42 5.48 16.32
N ALA A 92 1.33 4.94 15.52
CA ALA A 92 2.76 4.94 15.81
C ALA A 92 3.46 6.25 15.41
N ILE A 93 2.79 7.15 14.69
CA ILE A 93 3.29 8.47 14.34
C ILE A 93 2.93 9.44 15.47
N PRO A 94 3.89 10.19 16.04
CA PRO A 94 3.61 11.18 17.07
C PRO A 94 2.49 12.14 16.68
N ASP A 95 1.72 12.62 17.66
CA ASP A 95 0.55 13.49 17.37
C ASP A 95 0.97 14.88 16.88
N GLU A 96 2.15 15.33 17.31
CA GLU A 96 2.77 16.59 16.90
C GLU A 96 3.56 16.49 15.58
N ALA A 97 3.60 15.30 14.95
CA ALA A 97 4.34 15.13 13.71
C ALA A 97 3.69 15.92 12.56
N GLU A 98 4.51 16.70 11.87
CA GLU A 98 4.15 17.43 10.66
C GLU A 98 4.81 16.80 9.43
N GLY A 99 4.16 16.90 8.28
CA GLY A 99 4.59 16.36 6.99
C GLY A 99 3.56 15.43 6.37
N VAL A 100 4.02 14.50 5.55
CA VAL A 100 3.15 13.57 4.83
C VAL A 100 3.43 12.12 5.21
N VAL A 101 2.40 11.28 5.09
CA VAL A 101 2.49 9.85 5.33
C VAL A 101 1.88 9.08 4.16
N GLY A 102 2.64 8.15 3.61
CA GLY A 102 2.15 7.20 2.62
C GLY A 102 1.64 5.92 3.29
N ILE A 103 0.62 5.30 2.70
CA ILE A 103 0.22 3.92 3.01
C ILE A 103 0.43 3.06 1.78
N HIS A 104 1.16 1.97 1.93
CA HIS A 104 1.55 1.11 0.81
C HIS A 104 1.29 -0.36 1.09
N ASP A 105 0.85 -1.09 0.07
CA ASP A 105 0.70 -2.54 0.14
C ASP A 105 2.07 -3.23 0.19
N GLY A 106 2.37 -4.00 1.23
CA GLY A 106 3.63 -4.73 1.39
C GLY A 106 3.92 -5.81 0.34
N VAL A 107 3.04 -5.98 -0.63
CA VAL A 107 3.14 -6.90 -1.77
C VAL A 107 3.15 -6.18 -3.12
N ARG A 108 3.63 -4.93 -3.16
CA ARG A 108 3.88 -4.17 -4.39
C ARG A 108 5.35 -3.72 -4.45
N PRO A 109 6.28 -4.63 -4.74
CA PRO A 109 7.72 -4.34 -4.66
C PRO A 109 8.24 -3.50 -5.84
N PHE A 110 7.42 -3.24 -6.88
CA PHE A 110 7.87 -2.63 -8.13
C PHE A 110 7.33 -1.21 -8.37
N VAL A 111 6.95 -0.52 -7.30
CA VAL A 111 6.64 0.91 -7.41
C VAL A 111 7.90 1.67 -7.83
N SER A 112 7.81 2.52 -8.86
CA SER A 112 8.96 3.29 -9.31
C SER A 112 9.29 4.44 -8.36
N LEU A 113 10.57 4.82 -8.28
CA LEU A 113 11.01 5.95 -7.45
C LEU A 113 10.35 7.27 -7.89
N SER A 114 10.09 7.41 -9.19
CA SER A 114 9.39 8.57 -9.74
C SER A 114 7.94 8.66 -9.23
N VAL A 115 7.22 7.54 -9.20
CA VAL A 115 5.85 7.48 -8.64
C VAL A 115 5.84 7.80 -7.14
N ILE A 116 6.78 7.23 -6.38
CA ILE A 116 6.89 7.55 -4.94
C ILE A 116 7.12 9.05 -4.79
N LYS A 117 8.10 9.61 -5.50
CA LYS A 117 8.42 11.04 -5.46
C LYS A 117 7.21 11.90 -5.78
N GLU A 118 6.55 11.65 -6.90
CA GLU A 118 5.38 12.40 -7.35
C GLU A 118 4.24 12.37 -6.32
N CYS A 119 3.94 11.19 -5.75
CA CYS A 119 2.91 11.08 -4.70
C CYS A 119 3.26 11.91 -3.48
N PHE A 120 4.52 11.88 -3.01
CA PHE A 120 4.94 12.64 -1.83
C PHE A 120 4.96 14.14 -2.09
N GLU A 121 5.43 14.59 -3.25
CA GLU A 121 5.47 16.01 -3.63
C GLU A 121 4.04 16.56 -3.78
N THR A 122 3.17 15.87 -4.53
CA THR A 122 1.77 16.29 -4.72
C THR A 122 1.01 16.32 -3.38
N ALA A 123 1.22 15.35 -2.49
CA ALA A 123 0.55 15.36 -1.19
C ALA A 123 1.02 16.49 -0.26
N ARG A 124 2.26 16.97 -0.40
CA ARG A 124 2.72 18.17 0.33
C ARG A 124 2.03 19.45 -0.16
N GLU A 125 1.70 19.52 -1.43
CA GLU A 125 1.08 20.70 -2.04
C GLU A 125 -0.46 20.64 -1.94
N GLU A 126 -1.05 19.45 -2.14
CA GLU A 126 -2.50 19.27 -2.30
C GLU A 126 -3.13 18.40 -1.18
N TYR A 127 -2.36 18.05 -0.14
CA TYR A 127 -2.76 17.28 1.05
C TYR A 127 -3.08 15.81 0.83
N ALA A 128 -3.37 15.36 -0.40
CA ALA A 128 -3.69 13.97 -0.70
C ALA A 128 -3.33 13.62 -2.15
N ALA A 129 -2.65 12.49 -2.35
CA ALA A 129 -2.26 12.01 -3.67
C ALA A 129 -2.30 10.48 -3.76
N ILE A 130 -2.79 9.97 -4.91
CA ILE A 130 -2.80 8.54 -5.21
C ILE A 130 -2.28 8.28 -6.62
N PRO A 131 -1.50 7.20 -6.83
CA PRO A 131 -1.08 6.81 -8.17
C PRO A 131 -2.20 6.02 -8.85
N VAL A 132 -2.45 6.35 -10.13
CA VAL A 132 -3.50 5.72 -10.91
C VAL A 132 -3.01 5.33 -12.31
N LEU A 133 -3.64 4.32 -12.89
CA LEU A 133 -3.43 3.91 -14.27
C LEU A 133 -4.73 4.01 -15.07
N PRO A 134 -4.65 4.32 -16.39
CA PRO A 134 -5.81 4.22 -17.25
C PRO A 134 -6.25 2.75 -17.40
N VAL A 135 -7.54 2.53 -17.50
CA VAL A 135 -8.09 1.21 -17.81
C VAL A 135 -7.95 0.94 -19.31
N THR A 136 -7.28 -0.15 -19.67
CA THR A 136 -7.05 -0.57 -21.07
C THR A 136 -8.14 -1.52 -21.58
N ASP A 137 -8.68 -2.36 -20.72
CA ASP A 137 -9.70 -3.34 -21.07
C ASP A 137 -11.12 -2.72 -21.12
N THR A 138 -12.03 -3.41 -21.80
CA THR A 138 -13.45 -3.06 -21.76
C THR A 138 -14.04 -3.41 -20.40
N ILE A 139 -14.66 -2.43 -19.72
CA ILE A 139 -15.32 -2.62 -18.43
C ILE A 139 -16.81 -2.82 -18.66
N ARG A 140 -17.37 -3.80 -17.93
CA ARG A 140 -18.80 -4.04 -17.88
C ARG A 140 -19.31 -3.85 -16.44
N TYR A 141 -20.25 -2.94 -16.26
CA TYR A 141 -21.02 -2.82 -15.01
C TYR A 141 -21.99 -4.00 -14.92
N ILE A 142 -22.07 -4.62 -13.75
CA ILE A 142 -23.03 -5.68 -13.44
C ILE A 142 -23.99 -5.14 -12.36
N ASP A 143 -25.28 -5.21 -12.61
CA ASP A 143 -26.30 -4.82 -11.65
C ASP A 143 -26.62 -5.95 -10.64
N ALA A 144 -27.44 -5.63 -9.64
CA ALA A 144 -27.81 -6.56 -8.58
C ALA A 144 -28.61 -7.82 -9.09
N HIS A 145 -29.15 -7.79 -10.31
CA HIS A 145 -29.91 -8.88 -10.92
C HIS A 145 -29.07 -9.70 -11.92
N GLY A 146 -27.75 -9.43 -12.02
CA GLY A 146 -26.85 -10.12 -12.94
C GLY A 146 -26.92 -9.58 -14.38
N GLY A 147 -27.74 -8.60 -14.67
CA GLY A 147 -27.71 -7.84 -15.91
C GLY A 147 -26.49 -6.91 -15.96
N GLY A 148 -26.31 -6.24 -17.09
CA GLY A 148 -25.21 -5.29 -17.12
C GLY A 148 -25.05 -4.57 -18.46
N ARG A 149 -24.18 -3.56 -18.44
CA ARG A 149 -23.85 -2.70 -19.59
C ARG A 149 -22.39 -2.38 -19.65
N ASN A 150 -21.87 -2.14 -20.86
CA ASN A 150 -20.55 -1.57 -20.99
C ASN A 150 -20.52 -0.13 -20.47
N VAL A 151 -19.43 0.24 -19.82
CA VAL A 151 -19.23 1.61 -19.35
C VAL A 151 -18.08 2.27 -20.09
N GLN A 152 -18.06 3.59 -20.08
CA GLN A 152 -16.97 4.37 -20.69
C GLN A 152 -15.71 4.20 -19.85
N ARG A 153 -14.74 3.43 -20.36
CA ARG A 153 -13.49 3.12 -19.59
C ARG A 153 -12.65 4.37 -19.27
N SER A 154 -12.77 5.44 -20.06
CA SER A 154 -12.08 6.71 -19.78
C SER A 154 -12.47 7.35 -18.44
N ASP A 155 -13.65 7.01 -17.91
CA ASP A 155 -14.16 7.54 -16.64
C ASP A 155 -13.62 6.79 -15.42
N TYR A 156 -12.82 5.73 -15.64
CA TYR A 156 -12.28 4.86 -14.60
C TYR A 156 -10.77 4.87 -14.57
N ARG A 157 -10.22 4.66 -13.39
CA ARG A 157 -8.78 4.47 -13.16
C ARG A 157 -8.55 3.25 -12.29
N ILE A 158 -7.42 2.58 -12.50
CA ILE A 158 -6.91 1.56 -11.59
C ILE A 158 -6.07 2.27 -10.55
N VAL A 159 -6.49 2.17 -9.29
CA VAL A 159 -5.78 2.79 -8.16
C VAL A 159 -4.66 1.89 -7.68
N GLN A 160 -3.51 2.49 -7.42
CA GLN A 160 -2.36 1.81 -6.85
C GLN A 160 -2.00 2.41 -5.47
N THR A 161 -0.88 1.99 -4.91
CA THR A 161 -0.24 2.56 -3.74
C THR A 161 1.25 2.86 -4.05
N PRO A 162 1.91 3.82 -3.36
CA PRO A 162 1.51 4.44 -2.09
C PRO A 162 0.38 5.46 -2.27
N GLN A 163 -0.56 5.49 -1.32
CA GLN A 163 -1.51 6.58 -1.18
C GLN A 163 -0.95 7.51 -0.10
N VAL A 164 -0.69 8.76 -0.46
CA VAL A 164 0.06 9.69 0.40
C VAL A 164 -0.81 10.87 0.80
N PHE A 165 -0.76 11.23 2.08
CA PHE A 165 -1.63 12.24 2.67
C PHE A 165 -0.87 13.10 3.68
N ASP A 166 -1.35 14.30 3.91
CA ASP A 166 -0.99 15.07 5.10
C ASP A 166 -1.31 14.27 6.37
N ILE A 167 -0.37 14.26 7.34
CA ILE A 167 -0.49 13.42 8.55
C ILE A 167 -1.73 13.81 9.35
N SER A 168 -2.01 15.10 9.51
CA SER A 168 -3.13 15.58 10.33
C SER A 168 -4.48 15.24 9.67
N LEU A 169 -4.55 15.39 8.35
CA LEU A 169 -5.71 15.01 7.55
C LEU A 169 -6.00 13.52 7.68
N LEU A 170 -4.98 12.68 7.50
CA LEU A 170 -5.16 11.22 7.55
C LEU A 170 -5.54 10.74 8.94
N LYS A 171 -4.90 11.25 10.01
CA LYS A 171 -5.27 10.94 11.39
C LYS A 171 -6.74 11.33 11.67
N ARG A 172 -7.18 12.49 11.21
CA ARG A 172 -8.58 12.92 11.34
C ARG A 172 -9.53 11.98 10.58
N ALA A 173 -9.16 11.55 9.37
CA ALA A 173 -9.96 10.63 8.57
C ALA A 173 -10.11 9.27 9.25
N PHE A 174 -9.04 8.71 9.81
CA PHE A 174 -9.07 7.43 10.52
C PHE A 174 -9.66 7.47 11.93
N ASN A 175 -10.02 8.64 12.46
CA ASN A 175 -10.82 8.77 13.69
C ASN A 175 -12.31 8.47 13.47
N GLN A 176 -12.77 8.35 12.24
CA GLN A 176 -14.12 7.92 11.90
C GLN A 176 -14.35 6.44 12.26
N PRO A 177 -15.60 6.03 12.55
CA PRO A 177 -15.96 4.63 12.58
C PRO A 177 -15.73 3.96 11.24
N TYR A 178 -15.33 2.70 11.23
CA TYR A 178 -15.21 1.90 10.01
C TYR A 178 -16.55 1.83 9.25
N GLN A 179 -16.50 1.88 7.94
CA GLN A 179 -17.62 1.70 7.03
C GLN A 179 -17.21 0.73 5.90
N ASP A 180 -18.13 -0.09 5.43
CA ASP A 180 -17.88 -1.04 4.34
C ASP A 180 -17.52 -0.36 3.00
N SER A 181 -17.85 0.93 2.86
CA SER A 181 -17.46 1.77 1.73
C SER A 181 -15.98 2.13 1.72
N PHE A 182 -15.25 1.94 2.81
CA PHE A 182 -13.82 2.20 2.91
C PHE A 182 -13.02 1.07 2.24
N THR A 183 -12.85 1.18 0.92
CA THR A 183 -12.16 0.17 0.11
C THR A 183 -10.64 0.32 0.11
N ASP A 184 -10.17 1.55 0.34
CA ASP A 184 -8.76 1.94 0.43
C ASP A 184 -8.59 3.18 1.34
N ASP A 185 -7.37 3.72 1.46
CA ASP A 185 -7.11 4.85 2.35
C ASP A 185 -7.65 6.17 1.77
N ALA A 186 -7.68 6.29 0.44
CA ALA A 186 -8.26 7.44 -0.24
C ALA A 186 -9.76 7.57 0.05
N SER A 187 -10.51 6.48 -0.02
CA SER A 187 -11.95 6.49 0.27
C SER A 187 -12.28 6.92 1.71
N VAL A 188 -11.36 6.68 2.67
CA VAL A 188 -11.50 7.18 4.05
C VAL A 188 -11.35 8.71 4.09
N VAL A 189 -10.41 9.27 3.35
CA VAL A 189 -10.19 10.73 3.26
C VAL A 189 -11.32 11.41 2.48
N GLU A 190 -11.75 10.84 1.37
CA GLU A 190 -12.85 11.34 0.54
C GLU A 190 -14.18 11.40 1.30
N SER A 191 -14.41 10.49 2.26
CA SER A 191 -15.60 10.51 3.11
C SER A 191 -15.72 11.77 4.00
N LEU A 192 -14.63 12.51 4.19
CA LEU A 192 -14.61 13.84 4.83
C LEU A 192 -14.96 14.98 3.87
N GLY A 193 -15.23 14.70 2.59
CA GLY A 193 -15.44 15.70 1.54
C GLY A 193 -14.12 16.29 1.00
N CYS A 194 -12.98 15.67 1.28
CA CYS A 194 -11.68 16.09 0.75
C CYS A 194 -11.46 15.51 -0.65
N GLN A 195 -10.87 16.31 -1.53
CA GLN A 195 -10.43 15.83 -2.84
C GLN A 195 -9.10 15.10 -2.72
N VAL A 196 -8.90 14.10 -3.56
CA VAL A 196 -7.64 13.35 -3.66
C VAL A 196 -7.08 13.53 -5.06
N SER A 197 -5.86 14.03 -5.14
CA SER A 197 -5.17 14.26 -6.40
C SER A 197 -4.64 12.96 -6.99
N MET A 198 -4.70 12.86 -8.31
CA MET A 198 -4.22 11.68 -9.04
C MET A 198 -2.89 11.97 -9.71
N VAL A 199 -1.91 11.12 -9.49
CA VAL A 199 -0.63 11.12 -10.21
C VAL A 199 -0.54 9.89 -11.11
N GLU A 200 0.33 9.92 -12.12
CA GLU A 200 0.52 8.77 -12.99
C GLU A 200 1.27 7.66 -12.26
N GLY A 201 0.69 6.45 -12.21
CA GLY A 201 1.31 5.25 -11.66
C GLY A 201 2.23 4.56 -12.66
N ASN A 202 2.86 3.43 -12.28
CA ASN A 202 3.62 2.60 -13.19
C ASN A 202 3.01 1.19 -13.33
N ARG A 203 3.07 0.62 -14.53
CA ARG A 203 2.42 -0.68 -14.84
C ARG A 203 3.04 -1.84 -14.07
N GLU A 204 4.32 -1.78 -13.79
CA GLU A 204 5.07 -2.78 -13.05
C GLU A 204 4.67 -2.84 -11.58
N ASN A 205 4.04 -1.77 -11.05
CA ASN A 205 3.56 -1.69 -9.65
C ASN A 205 2.33 -2.58 -9.43
N ILE A 206 2.44 -3.85 -9.84
CA ILE A 206 1.39 -4.86 -9.66
C ILE A 206 1.29 -5.30 -8.20
N LYS A 207 0.09 -5.64 -7.76
CA LYS A 207 -0.15 -6.24 -6.45
C LYS A 207 -0.03 -7.76 -6.55
N LEU A 208 0.99 -8.34 -5.92
CA LEU A 208 1.22 -9.77 -5.93
C LEU A 208 0.14 -10.49 -5.10
N THR A 209 -0.80 -11.14 -5.76
CA THR A 209 -1.98 -11.78 -5.14
C THR A 209 -2.20 -13.21 -5.57
N THR A 210 -1.61 -13.63 -6.68
CA THR A 210 -1.75 -14.95 -7.28
C THR A 210 -0.40 -15.57 -7.63
N PRO A 211 -0.29 -16.89 -7.82
CA PRO A 211 0.93 -17.51 -8.33
C PRO A 211 1.36 -17.01 -9.72
N PHE A 212 0.41 -16.54 -10.53
CA PHE A 212 0.73 -15.91 -11.82
C PHE A 212 1.48 -14.60 -11.62
N ASP A 213 1.08 -13.77 -10.64
CA ASP A 213 1.75 -12.50 -10.36
C ASP A 213 3.22 -12.72 -9.94
N LEU A 214 3.53 -13.83 -9.24
CA LEU A 214 4.91 -14.18 -8.90
C LEU A 214 5.76 -14.48 -10.13
N LYS A 215 5.19 -15.18 -11.13
CA LYS A 215 5.90 -15.43 -12.40
C LYS A 215 6.16 -14.14 -13.14
N VAL A 216 5.19 -13.23 -13.16
CA VAL A 216 5.39 -11.89 -13.73
C VAL A 216 6.46 -11.13 -12.96
N ALA A 217 6.42 -11.17 -11.62
CA ALA A 217 7.39 -10.52 -10.77
C ALA A 217 8.84 -10.98 -11.04
N GLU A 218 9.06 -12.27 -11.30
CA GLU A 218 10.40 -12.79 -11.67
C GLU A 218 10.91 -12.22 -13.00
N THR A 219 10.04 -11.78 -13.90
CA THR A 219 10.42 -11.16 -15.18
C THR A 219 10.68 -9.66 -15.08
N LEU A 220 10.31 -9.04 -13.95
CA LEU A 220 10.49 -7.61 -13.68
C LEU A 220 11.80 -7.29 -12.95
N LEU A 221 12.56 -8.32 -12.59
CA LEU A 221 13.88 -8.20 -11.96
C LEU A 221 14.97 -8.00 -13.00
#